data_d3ba2647a409ba1199dc00d0ba8e34fa
#
_entry.id   d3ba2647a409ba1199dc00d0ba8e34fa
#
_cell.length_a   1.000
_cell.length_b   1.000
_cell.length_c   1.000
_cell.angle_alpha   90.00
_cell.angle_beta   90.00
_cell.angle_gamma   90.00
#
_symmetry.space_group_name_H-M   'P 1'
#
loop_
_entity.id
_entity.type
_entity.pdbx_description
1 polymer ?
#
loop_
_entity_poly.entity_id
_entity_poly.type
_entity_poly.pdbx_seq_one_letter_code
_entity_poly.pdbx_strand_id
1 'polypeptide(L)'
;MPKPITIRDIQVITTQPYSYARMVIVKVLTSEPGLYGVGCASFTTKFHAVVTALEKHLKPYLLGHDVSHIEEIWQMAMLHGYWRNGPVLNNAVSGVDQALWDIQGKQANMPVYQLLGGKTREAAHVYTHADGHTPQEVAENVKRLMAEGYRYIRIQLGGYGGRGDTIVKPDNAPEGGYFDRKAYMRNTLRMIEYVRSEVGEEVELLHDIHERLHPIEAVQFAKKVEPFNLFFLEDPLAPEDLEWFTRIREQCATPIAMGELFNNPREWQPLIANTLIDFIRMHVSQMGGITPARAVTLFANMFGVRTAWHGPADTSPVGHAANLHLDVWAPNFGVQEWVRFPENVYAIFPGLPEVRNGYLYPNDKPGLGIDIDEKLAAEFPCREEISIWPQPRLADGTPVRP
;
A
#
# COMPACT_ATOMS: atom_id res chain seq x y z
N MET A 1 -11.24 24.51 31.70
CA MET A 1 -11.00 23.40 30.77
C MET A 1 -9.92 22.51 31.35
N PRO A 2 -9.94 21.19 31.17
CA PRO A 2 -8.83 20.34 31.59
C PRO A 2 -7.53 20.78 30.88
N LYS A 3 -6.40 20.52 31.50
CA LYS A 3 -5.09 20.85 30.91
C LYS A 3 -4.92 20.02 29.61
N PRO A 4 -4.46 20.62 28.50
CA PRO A 4 -4.28 19.88 27.26
C PRO A 4 -3.23 18.78 27.42
N ILE A 5 -3.47 17.63 26.78
CA ILE A 5 -2.51 16.54 26.69
C ILE A 5 -1.62 16.83 25.48
N THR A 6 -0.32 16.90 25.70
CA THR A 6 0.63 17.35 24.66
C THR A 6 1.62 16.24 24.27
N ILE A 7 2.20 16.37 23.09
CA ILE A 7 3.31 15.52 22.64
C ILE A 7 4.52 15.79 23.53
N ARG A 8 4.94 14.77 24.30
CA ARG A 8 6.13 14.83 25.15
C ARG A 8 7.37 14.33 24.46
N ASP A 9 7.23 13.29 23.64
CA ASP A 9 8.33 12.68 22.88
C ASP A 9 7.80 11.95 21.64
N ILE A 10 8.66 11.83 20.63
CA ILE A 10 8.43 11.00 19.45
C ILE A 10 9.60 10.04 19.35
N GLN A 11 9.34 8.76 19.52
CA GLN A 11 10.30 7.68 19.37
C GLN A 11 10.16 7.03 18.01
N VAL A 12 11.29 6.72 17.38
CA VAL A 12 11.34 6.03 16.09
C VAL A 12 11.94 4.66 16.32
N ILE A 13 11.17 3.62 16.02
CA ILE A 13 11.56 2.23 16.20
C ILE A 13 11.70 1.62 14.81
N THR A 14 12.88 1.06 14.52
CA THR A 14 13.15 0.36 13.26
C THR A 14 13.34 -1.12 13.51
N THR A 15 12.74 -1.96 12.66
CA THR A 15 12.87 -3.42 12.77
C THR A 15 12.75 -4.08 11.40
N GLN A 16 13.44 -5.20 11.20
CA GLN A 16 13.40 -6.01 9.98
C GLN A 16 13.21 -7.49 10.34
N PRO A 17 12.02 -7.89 10.80
CA PRO A 17 11.79 -9.26 11.31
C PRO A 17 11.81 -10.34 10.22
N TYR A 18 11.75 -9.96 8.94
CA TYR A 18 11.84 -10.90 7.82
C TYR A 18 12.29 -10.21 6.53
N SER A 19 12.84 -10.97 5.59
CA SER A 19 13.16 -10.57 4.22
C SER A 19 13.78 -9.16 4.09
N TYR A 20 13.22 -8.32 3.20
CA TYR A 20 13.67 -6.95 2.92
C TYR A 20 12.82 -5.87 3.63
N ALA A 21 11.80 -6.27 4.37
CA ALA A 21 10.82 -5.35 4.95
C ALA A 21 11.40 -4.56 6.14
N ARG A 22 12.02 -3.43 5.85
CA ARG A 22 12.51 -2.47 6.85
C ARG A 22 11.36 -1.60 7.33
N MET A 23 10.85 -1.91 8.51
CA MET A 23 9.72 -1.23 9.10
C MET A 23 10.18 -0.04 9.94
N VAL A 24 9.47 1.07 9.84
CA VAL A 24 9.66 2.27 10.64
C VAL A 24 8.35 2.54 11.38
N ILE A 25 8.39 2.39 12.69
CA ILE A 25 7.25 2.64 13.58
C ILE A 25 7.52 3.92 14.38
N VAL A 26 6.53 4.79 14.42
CA VAL A 26 6.54 5.99 15.24
C VAL A 26 5.71 5.74 16.49
N LYS A 27 6.31 6.00 17.66
CA LYS A 27 5.61 5.98 18.95
C LYS A 27 5.58 7.38 19.51
N VAL A 28 4.38 7.97 19.58
CA VAL A 28 4.15 9.31 20.15
C VAL A 28 3.81 9.14 21.64
N LEU A 29 4.68 9.63 22.51
CA LEU A 29 4.47 9.68 23.98
C LEU A 29 3.81 11.00 24.33
N THR A 30 2.81 10.95 25.22
CA THR A 30 2.08 12.14 25.66
C THR A 30 2.52 12.63 27.04
N SER A 31 2.06 13.83 27.43
CA SER A 31 2.22 14.37 28.78
C SER A 31 1.41 13.59 29.83
N GLU A 32 0.44 12.75 29.42
CA GLU A 32 -0.29 11.86 30.29
C GLU A 32 0.46 10.53 30.43
N PRO A 33 0.87 10.14 31.66
CA PRO A 33 1.61 8.90 31.87
C PRO A 33 0.84 7.67 31.38
N GLY A 34 1.50 6.82 30.58
CA GLY A 34 0.92 5.59 30.05
C GLY A 34 0.10 5.77 28.77
N LEU A 35 -0.26 7.00 28.41
CA LEU A 35 -0.93 7.27 27.13
C LEU A 35 0.08 7.54 26.02
N TYR A 36 0.05 6.70 25.00
CA TYR A 36 0.84 6.82 23.77
C TYR A 36 0.09 6.23 22.58
N GLY A 37 0.55 6.57 21.38
CA GLY A 37 0.05 5.96 20.14
C GLY A 37 1.18 5.47 19.27
N VAL A 38 0.85 4.53 18.36
CA VAL A 38 1.77 3.96 17.38
C VAL A 38 1.28 4.26 15.96
N GLY A 39 2.23 4.48 15.04
CA GLY A 39 1.91 4.75 13.64
C GLY A 39 2.98 4.23 12.70
N CYS A 40 2.58 3.96 11.45
CA CYS A 40 3.45 3.46 10.40
C CYS A 40 4.08 4.58 9.59
N ALA A 41 5.41 4.56 9.50
CA ALA A 41 6.21 5.41 8.62
C ALA A 41 7.11 4.57 7.71
N SER A 42 6.70 3.33 7.39
CA SER A 42 7.54 2.37 6.69
C SER A 42 7.71 2.74 5.22
N PHE A 43 8.95 2.95 4.83
CA PHE A 43 9.38 3.11 3.45
C PHE A 43 10.70 2.36 3.25
N THR A 44 10.60 1.08 2.98
CA THR A 44 11.68 0.10 3.02
C THR A 44 12.95 0.55 2.27
N THR A 45 12.82 1.13 1.09
CA THR A 45 13.96 1.52 0.26
C THR A 45 14.64 2.82 0.70
N LYS A 46 13.97 3.65 1.51
CA LYS A 46 14.43 4.98 1.96
C LYS A 46 14.31 5.18 3.47
N PHE A 47 14.29 4.10 4.25
CA PHE A 47 13.98 4.17 5.68
C PHE A 47 14.92 5.09 6.47
N HIS A 48 16.23 5.15 6.18
CA HIS A 48 17.16 6.09 6.81
C HIS A 48 16.76 7.55 6.62
N ALA A 49 16.27 7.91 5.43
CA ALA A 49 15.81 9.27 5.16
C ALA A 49 14.55 9.60 5.97
N VAL A 50 13.62 8.64 6.09
CA VAL A 50 12.40 8.77 6.90
C VAL A 50 12.74 8.93 8.38
N VAL A 51 13.64 8.07 8.93
CA VAL A 51 14.12 8.17 10.32
C VAL A 51 14.73 9.55 10.59
N THR A 52 15.60 10.03 9.68
CA THR A 52 16.22 11.35 9.81
C THR A 52 15.19 12.47 9.77
N ALA A 53 14.20 12.40 8.87
CA ALA A 53 13.12 13.39 8.80
C ALA A 53 12.30 13.43 10.09
N LEU A 54 12.01 12.28 10.70
CA LEU A 54 11.33 12.19 11.99
C LEU A 54 12.15 12.76 13.13
N GLU A 55 13.38 12.28 13.32
CA GLU A 55 14.18 12.62 14.50
C GLU A 55 14.74 14.03 14.48
N LYS A 56 15.17 14.52 13.31
CA LYS A 56 15.88 15.80 13.19
C LYS A 56 14.98 16.97 12.81
N HIS A 57 13.81 16.71 12.23
CA HIS A 57 12.93 17.76 11.74
C HIS A 57 11.55 17.73 12.39
N LEU A 58 10.78 16.65 12.27
CA LEU A 58 9.40 16.61 12.79
C LEU A 58 9.35 16.57 14.33
N LYS A 59 10.14 15.73 14.98
CA LYS A 59 10.16 15.62 16.43
C LYS A 59 10.38 16.96 17.11
N PRO A 60 11.48 17.71 16.89
CA PRO A 60 11.70 18.99 17.57
C PRO A 60 10.64 20.04 17.25
N TYR A 61 10.00 19.94 16.09
CA TYR A 61 8.95 20.85 15.65
C TYR A 61 7.61 20.60 16.35
N LEU A 62 7.28 19.33 16.62
CA LEU A 62 5.96 18.91 17.12
C LEU A 62 5.88 18.77 18.64
N LEU A 63 6.99 18.81 19.36
CA LEU A 63 6.98 18.72 20.83
C LEU A 63 6.14 19.84 21.45
N GLY A 64 5.29 19.50 22.43
CA GLY A 64 4.45 20.44 23.15
C GLY A 64 3.09 20.73 22.51
N HIS A 65 2.83 20.28 21.27
CA HIS A 65 1.53 20.43 20.63
C HIS A 65 0.46 19.55 21.29
N ASP A 66 -0.77 20.03 21.32
CA ASP A 66 -1.93 19.29 21.83
C ASP A 66 -2.28 18.13 20.90
N VAL A 67 -2.28 16.91 21.42
CA VAL A 67 -2.54 15.68 20.63
C VAL A 67 -3.96 15.60 20.06
N SER A 68 -4.89 16.43 20.55
CA SER A 68 -6.26 16.46 20.05
C SER A 68 -6.41 17.23 18.72
N HIS A 69 -5.42 18.03 18.35
CA HIS A 69 -5.44 18.86 17.15
C HIS A 69 -4.80 18.15 15.95
N ILE A 70 -5.29 16.95 15.61
CA ILE A 70 -4.70 16.10 14.56
C ILE A 70 -4.62 16.83 13.21
N GLU A 71 -5.71 17.46 12.76
CA GLU A 71 -5.75 18.19 11.48
C GLU A 71 -4.73 19.34 11.45
N GLU A 72 -4.61 20.12 12.52
CA GLU A 72 -3.65 21.20 12.62
C GLU A 72 -2.22 20.67 12.56
N ILE A 73 -1.91 19.64 13.36
CA ILE A 73 -0.58 19.01 13.39
C ILE A 73 -0.23 18.45 12.01
N TRP A 74 -1.17 17.78 11.36
CA TRP A 74 -0.97 17.21 10.02
C TRP A 74 -0.66 18.32 9.01
N GLN A 75 -1.47 19.40 8.98
CA GLN A 75 -1.26 20.52 8.05
C GLN A 75 0.08 21.21 8.33
N MET A 76 0.40 21.47 9.59
CA MET A 76 1.68 22.05 9.98
C MET A 76 2.86 21.20 9.54
N ALA A 77 2.81 19.88 9.78
CA ALA A 77 3.85 18.94 9.39
C ALA A 77 4.02 18.85 7.87
N MET A 78 2.92 18.87 7.11
CA MET A 78 2.95 18.87 5.65
C MET A 78 3.47 20.17 5.04
N LEU A 79 3.28 21.30 5.71
CA LEU A 79 3.72 22.63 5.24
C LEU A 79 5.10 23.03 5.78
N HIS A 80 5.61 22.31 6.77
CA HIS A 80 6.87 22.60 7.42
C HIS A 80 8.05 22.69 6.44
N GLY A 81 8.83 23.75 6.58
CA GLY A 81 10.04 23.94 5.79
C GLY A 81 9.82 24.43 4.37
N TYR A 82 8.61 24.84 3.98
CA TYR A 82 8.26 25.40 2.67
C TYR A 82 8.27 24.37 1.52
N TRP A 83 9.35 23.58 1.34
CA TRP A 83 9.42 22.48 0.37
C TRP A 83 8.76 21.22 0.93
N ARG A 84 7.82 20.66 0.20
CA ARG A 84 6.91 19.64 0.70
C ARG A 84 6.56 18.60 -0.35
N ASN A 85 5.85 17.54 0.10
CA ASN A 85 5.48 16.35 -0.65
C ASN A 85 6.66 15.39 -0.88
N GLY A 86 6.32 14.27 -1.44
CA GLY A 86 7.22 13.19 -1.74
C GLY A 86 7.22 12.09 -0.68
N PRO A 87 7.56 10.85 -1.08
CA PRO A 87 7.32 9.67 -0.24
C PRO A 87 8.07 9.70 1.09
N VAL A 88 9.28 10.28 1.16
CA VAL A 88 10.06 10.33 2.41
C VAL A 88 9.36 11.20 3.47
N LEU A 89 8.98 12.43 3.10
CA LEU A 89 8.35 13.37 4.04
C LEU A 89 6.94 12.90 4.41
N ASN A 90 6.18 12.40 3.44
CA ASN A 90 4.83 11.94 3.68
C ASN A 90 4.81 10.70 4.60
N ASN A 91 5.73 9.75 4.44
CA ASN A 91 5.87 8.62 5.36
C ASN A 91 6.21 9.07 6.78
N ALA A 92 7.11 10.03 6.93
CA ALA A 92 7.45 10.57 8.25
C ALA A 92 6.22 11.22 8.93
N VAL A 93 5.45 12.04 8.20
CA VAL A 93 4.21 12.65 8.69
C VAL A 93 3.18 11.59 9.03
N SER A 94 3.03 10.55 8.18
CA SER A 94 2.10 9.45 8.39
C SER A 94 2.29 8.73 9.73
N GLY A 95 3.55 8.48 10.11
CA GLY A 95 3.82 7.81 11.39
C GLY A 95 3.29 8.62 12.57
N VAL A 96 3.42 9.94 12.53
CA VAL A 96 2.88 10.84 13.57
C VAL A 96 1.34 10.87 13.49
N ASP A 97 0.78 11.07 12.30
CA ASP A 97 -0.68 11.14 12.08
C ASP A 97 -1.39 9.89 12.60
N GLN A 98 -0.96 8.70 12.19
CA GLN A 98 -1.54 7.44 12.65
C GLN A 98 -1.43 7.28 14.17
N ALA A 99 -0.29 7.66 14.76
CA ALA A 99 -0.10 7.60 16.21
C ALA A 99 -1.04 8.56 16.96
N LEU A 100 -1.34 9.73 16.40
CA LEU A 100 -2.30 10.68 16.98
C LEU A 100 -3.74 10.14 16.90
N TRP A 101 -4.14 9.50 15.78
CA TRP A 101 -5.42 8.81 15.68
C TRP A 101 -5.53 7.65 16.68
N ASP A 102 -4.45 6.90 16.88
CA ASP A 102 -4.38 5.84 17.90
C ASP A 102 -4.56 6.40 19.32
N ILE A 103 -3.90 7.53 19.65
CA ILE A 103 -4.08 8.24 20.92
C ILE A 103 -5.53 8.66 21.11
N GLN A 104 -6.14 9.29 20.10
CA GLN A 104 -7.55 9.73 20.20
C GLN A 104 -8.50 8.57 20.44
N GLY A 105 -8.29 7.43 19.77
CA GLY A 105 -9.08 6.24 19.99
C GLY A 105 -8.91 5.70 21.42
N LYS A 106 -7.70 5.67 21.95
CA LYS A 106 -7.41 5.26 23.33
C LYS A 106 -8.03 6.20 24.36
N GLN A 107 -7.96 7.53 24.16
CA GLN A 107 -8.61 8.51 25.01
C GLN A 107 -10.13 8.38 25.02
N ALA A 108 -10.73 8.15 23.84
CA ALA A 108 -12.17 7.96 23.71
C ALA A 108 -12.64 6.55 24.14
N ASN A 109 -11.70 5.63 24.44
CA ASN A 109 -11.96 4.22 24.66
C ASN A 109 -12.74 3.59 23.49
N MET A 110 -12.37 3.93 22.25
CA MET A 110 -13.01 3.49 21.01
C MET A 110 -11.96 3.10 19.97
N PRO A 111 -12.25 2.13 19.08
CA PRO A 111 -11.42 1.89 17.90
C PRO A 111 -11.50 3.06 16.93
N VAL A 112 -10.42 3.28 16.12
CA VAL A 112 -10.33 4.42 15.21
C VAL A 112 -11.48 4.44 14.19
N TYR A 113 -11.93 3.30 13.67
CA TYR A 113 -13.08 3.27 12.76
C TYR A 113 -14.36 3.88 13.39
N GLN A 114 -14.53 3.78 14.71
CA GLN A 114 -15.67 4.37 15.43
C GLN A 114 -15.57 5.90 15.45
N LEU A 115 -14.36 6.45 15.61
CA LEU A 115 -14.12 7.90 15.52
C LEU A 115 -14.37 8.44 14.11
N LEU A 116 -14.14 7.63 13.08
CA LEU A 116 -14.40 7.99 11.69
C LEU A 116 -15.90 8.01 11.34
N GLY A 117 -16.75 7.34 12.13
CA GLY A 117 -18.20 7.32 11.93
C GLY A 117 -18.85 5.94 12.11
N GLY A 118 -18.07 4.93 12.48
CA GLY A 118 -18.53 3.57 12.74
C GLY A 118 -18.39 2.63 11.55
N LYS A 119 -18.70 1.36 11.78
CA LYS A 119 -18.60 0.30 10.77
C LYS A 119 -19.68 0.44 9.71
N THR A 120 -19.28 0.29 8.44
CA THR A 120 -20.19 0.03 7.31
C THR A 120 -20.19 -1.46 6.94
N ARG A 121 -19.23 -2.24 7.46
CA ARG A 121 -19.08 -3.68 7.31
C ARG A 121 -18.35 -4.30 8.49
N GLU A 122 -18.56 -5.58 8.74
CA GLU A 122 -17.96 -6.28 9.88
C GLU A 122 -16.51 -6.71 9.65
N ALA A 123 -16.11 -6.89 8.38
CA ALA A 123 -14.77 -7.29 7.97
C ALA A 123 -14.45 -6.79 6.57
N ALA A 124 -13.18 -6.65 6.25
CA ALA A 124 -12.71 -6.27 4.92
C ALA A 124 -12.38 -7.52 4.08
N HIS A 125 -12.91 -7.61 2.86
CA HIS A 125 -12.37 -8.57 1.87
C HIS A 125 -10.91 -8.29 1.61
N VAL A 126 -10.11 -9.34 1.51
CA VAL A 126 -8.69 -9.19 1.15
C VAL A 126 -8.36 -9.95 -0.12
N TYR A 127 -7.40 -9.42 -0.87
CA TYR A 127 -6.73 -10.18 -1.90
C TYR A 127 -5.31 -10.53 -1.48
N THR A 128 -4.79 -11.62 -2.03
CA THR A 128 -3.41 -12.06 -1.87
C THR A 128 -2.83 -12.49 -3.20
N HIS A 129 -1.55 -12.83 -3.25
CA HIS A 129 -0.80 -13.05 -4.47
C HIS A 129 -0.67 -14.55 -4.80
N ALA A 130 -0.96 -14.91 -6.05
CA ALA A 130 -0.70 -16.20 -6.65
C ALA A 130 0.36 -16.05 -7.74
N ASP A 131 1.62 -16.22 -7.35
CA ASP A 131 2.76 -16.17 -8.27
C ASP A 131 3.13 -17.56 -8.75
N GLY A 132 3.74 -17.64 -9.93
CA GLY A 132 4.28 -18.90 -10.49
C GLY A 132 5.20 -18.63 -11.68
N HIS A 133 6.00 -19.61 -12.06
CA HIS A 133 6.89 -19.51 -13.25
C HIS A 133 6.15 -19.88 -14.54
N THR A 134 5.06 -20.63 -14.43
CA THR A 134 4.22 -21.07 -15.54
C THR A 134 2.75 -20.73 -15.27
N PRO A 135 1.89 -20.62 -16.30
CA PRO A 135 0.45 -20.46 -16.12
C PRO A 135 -0.18 -21.57 -15.27
N GLN A 136 0.33 -22.79 -15.36
CA GLN A 136 -0.12 -23.95 -14.59
C GLN A 136 0.14 -23.76 -13.09
N GLU A 137 1.37 -23.37 -12.72
CA GLU A 137 1.73 -23.08 -11.32
C GLU A 137 0.88 -21.96 -10.74
N VAL A 138 0.63 -20.88 -11.51
CA VAL A 138 -0.26 -19.80 -11.09
C VAL A 138 -1.66 -20.33 -10.84
N ALA A 139 -2.23 -21.12 -11.75
CA ALA A 139 -3.58 -21.69 -11.60
C ALA A 139 -3.67 -22.62 -10.37
N GLU A 140 -2.66 -23.44 -10.11
CA GLU A 140 -2.60 -24.30 -8.91
C GLU A 140 -2.55 -23.46 -7.63
N ASN A 141 -1.77 -22.39 -7.61
CA ASN A 141 -1.72 -21.47 -6.48
C ASN A 141 -3.05 -20.75 -6.27
N VAL A 142 -3.75 -20.33 -7.34
CA VAL A 142 -5.10 -19.78 -7.25
C VAL A 142 -6.06 -20.79 -6.63
N LYS A 143 -6.09 -22.03 -7.11
CA LYS A 143 -6.96 -23.10 -6.56
C LYS A 143 -6.69 -23.36 -5.07
N ARG A 144 -5.42 -23.35 -4.68
CA ARG A 144 -5.03 -23.48 -3.26
C ARG A 144 -5.57 -22.32 -2.42
N LEU A 145 -5.41 -21.07 -2.87
CA LEU A 145 -5.92 -19.90 -2.17
C LEU A 145 -7.45 -19.86 -2.13
N MET A 146 -8.12 -20.30 -3.19
CA MET A 146 -9.59 -20.48 -3.18
C MET A 146 -10.03 -21.47 -2.09
N ALA A 147 -9.29 -22.58 -1.93
CA ALA A 147 -9.56 -23.57 -0.88
C ALA A 147 -9.31 -23.01 0.53
N GLU A 148 -8.42 -22.04 0.69
CA GLU A 148 -8.20 -21.28 1.93
C GLU A 148 -9.28 -20.19 2.18
N GLY A 149 -10.23 -20.02 1.25
CA GLY A 149 -11.36 -19.09 1.36
C GLY A 149 -11.17 -17.72 0.68
N TYR A 150 -10.03 -17.48 0.00
CA TYR A 150 -9.85 -16.23 -0.74
C TYR A 150 -10.75 -16.20 -1.96
N ARG A 151 -11.36 -15.03 -2.22
CA ARG A 151 -12.22 -14.75 -3.38
C ARG A 151 -11.61 -13.72 -4.33
N TYR A 152 -10.59 -13.00 -3.89
CA TYR A 152 -9.84 -12.02 -4.66
C TYR A 152 -8.38 -12.44 -4.69
N ILE A 153 -7.83 -12.63 -5.89
CA ILE A 153 -6.48 -13.19 -6.04
C ILE A 153 -5.74 -12.45 -7.16
N ARG A 154 -4.62 -11.83 -6.82
CA ARG A 154 -3.71 -11.23 -7.80
C ARG A 154 -2.84 -12.30 -8.44
N ILE A 155 -2.94 -12.46 -9.75
CA ILE A 155 -2.19 -13.44 -10.52
C ILE A 155 -0.97 -12.81 -11.20
N GLN A 156 0.18 -13.46 -11.11
CA GLN A 156 1.45 -12.94 -11.63
C GLN A 156 2.37 -14.07 -12.09
N LEU A 157 3.02 -13.89 -13.25
CA LEU A 157 4.20 -14.70 -13.62
C LEU A 157 5.43 -14.17 -12.89
N GLY A 158 6.27 -15.08 -12.39
CA GLY A 158 7.40 -14.79 -11.51
C GLY A 158 8.26 -13.63 -11.96
N GLY A 159 8.60 -12.76 -11.01
CA GLY A 159 9.42 -11.57 -11.21
C GLY A 159 8.80 -10.56 -12.17
N TYR A 160 7.48 -10.37 -12.09
CA TYR A 160 6.71 -9.52 -13.00
C TYR A 160 6.87 -9.91 -14.49
N GLY A 161 7.03 -11.22 -14.78
CA GLY A 161 6.77 -11.83 -16.08
C GLY A 161 7.58 -11.40 -17.31
N GLY A 162 8.43 -10.42 -17.20
CA GLY A 162 9.17 -9.87 -18.33
C GLY A 162 10.55 -10.47 -18.56
N ARG A 163 10.89 -11.58 -17.91
CA ARG A 163 12.13 -12.31 -18.20
C ARG A 163 12.00 -12.96 -19.55
N GLY A 164 12.54 -12.29 -20.58
CA GLY A 164 12.67 -12.89 -21.91
C GLY A 164 13.89 -13.81 -21.93
N ASP A 165 13.68 -15.11 -21.86
CA ASP A 165 14.76 -16.11 -22.07
C ASP A 165 15.40 -16.00 -23.46
N THR A 166 14.80 -15.20 -24.34
CA THR A 166 15.19 -15.00 -25.73
C THR A 166 15.68 -13.58 -26.05
N ILE A 167 16.00 -12.76 -25.01
CA ILE A 167 16.48 -11.39 -25.26
C ILE A 167 17.88 -11.44 -25.85
N VAL A 168 17.99 -11.03 -27.11
CA VAL A 168 19.28 -10.81 -27.77
C VAL A 168 19.78 -9.42 -27.37
N LYS A 169 20.91 -9.38 -26.68
CA LYS A 169 21.55 -8.16 -26.18
C LYS A 169 22.66 -7.74 -27.14
N PRO A 170 22.91 -6.42 -27.31
CA PRO A 170 24.08 -5.94 -28.04
C PRO A 170 25.36 -6.29 -27.30
N ASP A 171 26.49 -6.30 -28.03
CA ASP A 171 27.80 -6.48 -27.45
C ASP A 171 28.05 -5.43 -26.36
N ASN A 172 28.72 -5.82 -25.28
CA ASN A 172 29.00 -4.99 -24.12
C ASN A 172 27.75 -4.45 -23.36
N ALA A 173 26.60 -5.07 -23.53
CA ALA A 173 25.41 -4.72 -22.74
C ALA A 173 25.71 -4.90 -21.24
N PRO A 174 25.25 -3.97 -20.35
CA PRO A 174 25.46 -4.08 -18.91
C PRO A 174 24.90 -5.39 -18.35
N GLU A 175 25.54 -5.91 -17.29
CA GLU A 175 24.96 -7.01 -16.54
C GLU A 175 23.70 -6.58 -15.80
N GLY A 176 22.81 -7.53 -15.49
CA GLY A 176 21.59 -7.29 -14.73
C GLY A 176 20.33 -7.89 -15.35
N GLY A 177 19.16 -7.51 -14.81
CA GLY A 177 17.86 -7.96 -15.28
C GLY A 177 17.45 -7.25 -16.57
N TYR A 178 16.92 -8.02 -17.51
CA TYR A 178 16.40 -7.50 -18.77
C TYR A 178 14.90 -7.77 -18.86
N PHE A 179 14.17 -6.85 -19.49
CA PHE A 179 12.72 -6.90 -19.61
C PHE A 179 12.30 -6.72 -21.06
N ASP A 180 11.52 -7.66 -21.59
CA ASP A 180 10.89 -7.58 -22.91
C ASP A 180 9.38 -7.32 -22.75
N ARG A 181 8.95 -6.07 -23.05
CA ARG A 181 7.53 -5.68 -22.96
C ARG A 181 6.62 -6.54 -23.83
N LYS A 182 7.08 -6.94 -25.02
CA LYS A 182 6.27 -7.76 -25.94
C LYS A 182 6.12 -9.19 -25.41
N ALA A 183 7.18 -9.76 -24.86
CA ALA A 183 7.14 -11.07 -24.20
C ALA A 183 6.22 -11.01 -22.97
N TYR A 184 6.38 -9.99 -22.13
CA TYR A 184 5.51 -9.74 -20.99
C TYR A 184 4.02 -9.75 -21.39
N MET A 185 3.63 -8.91 -22.35
CA MET A 185 2.23 -8.81 -22.80
C MET A 185 1.69 -10.16 -23.31
N ARG A 186 2.49 -10.90 -24.10
CA ARG A 186 2.08 -12.22 -24.61
C ARG A 186 1.93 -13.27 -23.49
N ASN A 187 2.91 -13.32 -22.61
CA ASN A 187 2.98 -14.34 -21.56
C ASN A 187 1.90 -14.10 -20.51
N THR A 188 1.73 -12.83 -20.10
CA THR A 188 0.68 -12.44 -19.15
C THR A 188 -0.72 -12.70 -19.71
N LEU A 189 -0.97 -12.37 -20.98
CA LEU A 189 -2.26 -12.63 -21.59
C LEU A 189 -2.57 -14.14 -21.61
N ARG A 190 -1.60 -14.99 -21.99
CA ARG A 190 -1.74 -16.45 -21.96
C ARG A 190 -1.96 -16.97 -20.54
N MET A 191 -1.28 -16.41 -19.55
CA MET A 191 -1.49 -16.78 -18.15
C MET A 191 -2.91 -16.43 -17.71
N ILE A 192 -3.40 -15.23 -17.96
CA ILE A 192 -4.75 -14.80 -17.58
C ILE A 192 -5.80 -15.71 -18.24
N GLU A 193 -5.66 -15.96 -19.55
CA GLU A 193 -6.54 -16.85 -20.30
C GLU A 193 -6.55 -18.27 -19.70
N TYR A 194 -5.37 -18.84 -19.46
CA TYR A 194 -5.24 -20.17 -18.88
C TYR A 194 -5.83 -20.24 -17.47
N VAL A 195 -5.47 -19.32 -16.58
CA VAL A 195 -5.98 -19.30 -15.21
C VAL A 195 -7.51 -19.16 -15.21
N ARG A 196 -8.07 -18.24 -16.00
CA ARG A 196 -9.52 -18.06 -16.09
C ARG A 196 -10.23 -19.32 -16.60
N SER A 197 -9.64 -20.05 -17.57
CA SER A 197 -10.19 -21.31 -18.06
C SER A 197 -10.20 -22.41 -17.00
N GLU A 198 -9.24 -22.40 -16.05
CA GLU A 198 -9.08 -23.41 -15.01
C GLU A 198 -9.93 -23.16 -13.76
N VAL A 199 -10.21 -21.89 -13.43
CA VAL A 199 -10.88 -21.52 -12.17
C VAL A 199 -12.29 -20.96 -12.36
N GLY A 200 -12.71 -20.71 -13.62
CA GLY A 200 -14.02 -20.12 -13.91
C GLY A 200 -14.14 -18.67 -13.47
N GLU A 201 -15.37 -18.20 -13.27
CA GLU A 201 -15.66 -16.80 -12.93
C GLU A 201 -16.07 -16.57 -11.46
N GLU A 202 -16.04 -17.61 -10.62
CA GLU A 202 -16.42 -17.52 -9.20
C GLU A 202 -15.35 -16.86 -8.30
N VAL A 203 -14.15 -16.63 -8.86
CA VAL A 203 -13.04 -15.93 -8.20
C VAL A 203 -12.70 -14.67 -8.97
N GLU A 204 -12.51 -13.59 -8.22
CA GLU A 204 -12.08 -12.30 -8.75
C GLU A 204 -10.58 -12.31 -8.97
N LEU A 205 -10.16 -12.22 -10.23
CA LEU A 205 -8.75 -12.17 -10.59
C LEU A 205 -8.29 -10.72 -10.76
N LEU A 206 -7.12 -10.42 -10.22
CA LEU A 206 -6.45 -9.13 -10.32
C LEU A 206 -5.10 -9.33 -11.02
N HIS A 207 -4.62 -8.30 -11.71
CA HIS A 207 -3.28 -8.31 -12.29
C HIS A 207 -2.65 -6.93 -12.21
N ASP A 208 -1.36 -6.89 -11.88
CA ASP A 208 -0.57 -5.68 -11.72
C ASP A 208 0.46 -5.57 -12.86
N ILE A 209 0.39 -4.47 -13.60
CA ILE A 209 1.37 -4.12 -14.65
C ILE A 209 2.61 -3.49 -14.03
N HIS A 210 2.46 -2.77 -12.92
CA HIS A 210 3.54 -2.09 -12.21
C HIS A 210 4.30 -1.12 -13.12
N GLU A 211 3.58 -0.30 -13.90
CA GLU A 211 4.08 0.75 -14.82
C GLU A 211 5.06 0.29 -15.92
N ARG A 212 5.22 -1.01 -16.15
CA ARG A 212 6.29 -1.57 -17.01
C ARG A 212 6.08 -1.38 -18.50
N LEU A 213 4.88 -1.00 -18.92
CA LEU A 213 4.54 -0.82 -20.33
C LEU A 213 4.71 0.64 -20.77
N HIS A 214 4.98 0.86 -22.04
CA HIS A 214 4.79 2.17 -22.64
C HIS A 214 3.31 2.54 -22.61
N PRO A 215 2.95 3.83 -22.51
CA PRO A 215 1.56 4.24 -22.44
C PRO A 215 0.65 3.65 -23.51
N ILE A 216 1.08 3.62 -24.78
CA ILE A 216 0.28 3.00 -25.84
C ILE A 216 0.16 1.48 -25.69
N GLU A 217 1.18 0.80 -25.13
CA GLU A 217 1.14 -0.63 -24.88
C GLU A 217 0.21 -0.94 -23.72
N ALA A 218 0.15 -0.10 -22.68
CA ALA A 218 -0.80 -0.20 -21.58
C ALA A 218 -2.25 -0.08 -22.07
N VAL A 219 -2.56 0.87 -22.96
CA VAL A 219 -3.88 1.00 -23.61
C VAL A 219 -4.24 -0.29 -24.36
N GLN A 220 -3.30 -0.80 -25.17
CA GLN A 220 -3.53 -2.04 -25.93
C GLN A 220 -3.73 -3.25 -25.02
N PHE A 221 -2.98 -3.32 -23.91
CA PHE A 221 -3.06 -4.44 -22.98
C PHE A 221 -4.38 -4.40 -22.19
N ALA A 222 -4.77 -3.24 -21.68
CA ALA A 222 -6.05 -3.06 -20.97
C ALA A 222 -7.23 -3.52 -21.83
N LYS A 223 -7.22 -3.19 -23.15
CA LYS A 223 -8.24 -3.67 -24.08
C LYS A 223 -8.20 -5.19 -24.31
N LYS A 224 -7.00 -5.80 -24.33
CA LYS A 224 -6.84 -7.24 -24.58
C LYS A 224 -7.29 -8.10 -23.40
N VAL A 225 -7.21 -7.59 -22.17
CA VAL A 225 -7.63 -8.33 -20.98
C VAL A 225 -9.11 -8.17 -20.66
N GLU A 226 -9.82 -7.26 -21.31
CA GLU A 226 -11.25 -7.01 -21.10
C GLU A 226 -12.12 -8.28 -21.16
N PRO A 227 -11.93 -9.23 -22.11
CA PRO A 227 -12.74 -10.44 -22.16
C PRO A 227 -12.58 -11.40 -20.96
N PHE A 228 -11.58 -11.21 -20.12
CA PHE A 228 -11.29 -12.10 -18.99
C PHE A 228 -11.90 -11.60 -17.67
N ASN A 229 -12.66 -10.51 -17.67
CA ASN A 229 -13.39 -9.99 -16.53
C ASN A 229 -12.51 -9.89 -15.27
N LEU A 230 -11.38 -9.18 -15.36
CA LEU A 230 -10.56 -8.91 -14.18
C LEU A 230 -11.31 -8.00 -13.21
N PHE A 231 -11.15 -8.24 -11.91
CA PHE A 231 -11.67 -7.34 -10.87
C PHE A 231 -11.07 -5.95 -10.99
N PHE A 232 -9.75 -5.88 -11.24
CA PHE A 232 -9.09 -4.71 -11.76
C PHE A 232 -7.73 -5.05 -12.43
N LEU A 233 -7.29 -4.14 -13.26
CA LEU A 233 -5.93 -4.04 -13.79
C LEU A 233 -5.23 -2.92 -13.02
N GLU A 234 -4.14 -3.27 -12.32
CA GLU A 234 -3.41 -2.39 -11.42
C GLU A 234 -2.26 -1.69 -12.12
N ASP A 235 -2.03 -0.44 -11.76
CA ASP A 235 -0.92 0.44 -12.17
C ASP A 235 -0.50 0.30 -13.65
N PRO A 236 -1.46 0.47 -14.59
CA PRO A 236 -1.15 0.33 -16.01
C PRO A 236 -0.19 1.39 -16.52
N LEU A 237 -0.14 2.54 -15.87
CA LEU A 237 0.63 3.72 -16.23
C LEU A 237 1.30 4.32 -14.99
N ALA A 238 2.35 5.09 -15.20
CA ALA A 238 3.00 5.85 -14.14
C ALA A 238 2.24 7.12 -13.77
N PRO A 239 2.52 7.72 -12.59
CA PRO A 239 1.99 9.02 -12.21
C PRO A 239 2.31 10.15 -13.19
N GLU A 240 3.39 10.02 -13.96
CA GLU A 240 3.78 11.00 -14.98
C GLU A 240 2.98 10.90 -16.27
N ASP A 241 2.21 9.81 -16.45
CA ASP A 241 1.47 9.51 -17.69
C ASP A 241 -0.05 9.66 -17.52
N LEU A 242 -0.54 10.51 -16.60
CA LEU A 242 -1.95 10.65 -16.22
C LEU A 242 -2.90 10.91 -17.39
N GLU A 243 -2.46 11.66 -18.38
CA GLU A 243 -3.28 12.01 -19.55
C GLU A 243 -3.68 10.77 -20.39
N TRP A 244 -2.89 9.70 -20.31
CA TRP A 244 -3.16 8.47 -21.04
C TRP A 244 -4.31 7.64 -20.48
N PHE A 245 -4.72 7.86 -19.22
CA PHE A 245 -5.90 7.20 -18.65
C PHE A 245 -7.18 7.49 -19.42
N THR A 246 -7.31 8.70 -19.98
CA THR A 246 -8.42 9.03 -20.88
C THR A 246 -8.46 8.07 -22.07
N ARG A 247 -7.30 7.78 -22.68
CA ARG A 247 -7.23 6.85 -23.82
C ARG A 247 -7.53 5.41 -23.43
N ILE A 248 -7.13 4.97 -22.22
CA ILE A 248 -7.54 3.63 -21.72
C ILE A 248 -9.06 3.59 -21.66
N ARG A 249 -9.68 4.58 -21.02
CA ARG A 249 -11.13 4.62 -20.79
C ARG A 249 -11.94 4.72 -22.11
N GLU A 250 -11.42 5.39 -23.12
CA GLU A 250 -12.02 5.45 -24.45
C GLU A 250 -11.97 4.11 -25.20
N GLN A 251 -11.06 3.21 -24.86
CA GLN A 251 -10.81 1.97 -25.60
C GLN A 251 -11.37 0.72 -24.94
N CYS A 252 -11.59 0.71 -23.61
CA CYS A 252 -12.09 -0.47 -22.89
C CYS A 252 -12.80 -0.10 -21.58
N ALA A 253 -13.59 -1.07 -21.09
CA ALA A 253 -14.26 -1.03 -19.80
C ALA A 253 -13.53 -1.84 -18.71
N THR A 254 -12.33 -2.29 -18.95
CA THR A 254 -11.51 -2.98 -17.93
C THR A 254 -11.38 -2.11 -16.69
N PRO A 255 -11.78 -2.59 -15.50
CA PRO A 255 -11.64 -1.82 -14.28
C PRO A 255 -10.17 -1.52 -13.97
N ILE A 256 -9.86 -0.27 -13.60
CA ILE A 256 -8.50 0.21 -13.35
C ILE A 256 -8.33 0.55 -11.88
N ALA A 257 -7.27 0.03 -11.26
CA ALA A 257 -6.78 0.44 -9.95
C ALA A 257 -5.46 1.20 -10.12
N MET A 258 -5.30 2.33 -9.45
CA MET A 258 -4.10 3.15 -9.54
C MET A 258 -3.81 3.85 -8.23
N GLY A 259 -2.51 3.99 -7.88
CA GLY A 259 -2.18 5.00 -6.88
C GLY A 259 -1.12 4.68 -5.87
N GLU A 260 -0.46 3.54 -5.86
CA GLU A 260 0.57 3.23 -4.85
C GLU A 260 1.73 4.22 -4.83
N LEU A 261 2.01 4.87 -5.96
CA LEU A 261 3.05 5.87 -6.12
C LEU A 261 2.59 7.31 -5.87
N PHE A 262 1.30 7.57 -5.70
CA PHE A 262 0.78 8.92 -5.52
C PHE A 262 1.18 9.53 -4.18
N ASN A 263 1.66 10.76 -4.23
CA ASN A 263 2.15 11.51 -3.07
C ASN A 263 1.40 12.82 -2.82
N ASN A 264 0.68 13.34 -3.82
CA ASN A 264 -0.04 14.60 -3.67
C ASN A 264 -1.37 14.60 -4.44
N PRO A 265 -2.32 15.47 -4.04
CA PRO A 265 -3.65 15.49 -4.64
C PRO A 265 -3.71 15.76 -6.15
N ARG A 266 -2.70 16.40 -6.72
CA ARG A 266 -2.67 16.71 -8.16
C ARG A 266 -2.49 15.48 -9.03
N GLU A 267 -1.96 14.39 -8.46
CA GLU A 267 -1.74 13.13 -9.17
C GLU A 267 -3.04 12.30 -9.27
N TRP A 268 -3.87 12.28 -8.23
CA TRP A 268 -5.04 11.42 -8.17
C TRP A 268 -6.39 12.14 -8.35
N GLN A 269 -6.51 13.40 -7.96
CA GLN A 269 -7.75 14.15 -8.05
C GLN A 269 -8.36 14.19 -9.45
N PRO A 270 -7.58 14.46 -10.53
CA PRO A 270 -8.13 14.44 -11.89
C PRO A 270 -8.63 13.07 -12.33
N LEU A 271 -7.96 11.98 -11.90
CA LEU A 271 -8.37 10.61 -12.26
C LEU A 271 -9.71 10.25 -11.63
N ILE A 272 -9.92 10.61 -10.37
CA ILE A 272 -11.18 10.40 -9.66
C ILE A 272 -12.27 11.29 -10.23
N ALA A 273 -12.03 12.61 -10.32
CA ALA A 273 -13.03 13.58 -10.74
C ALA A 273 -13.54 13.36 -12.17
N ASN A 274 -12.73 12.81 -13.05
CA ASN A 274 -13.10 12.47 -14.42
C ASN A 274 -13.47 10.99 -14.60
N THR A 275 -13.60 10.22 -13.50
CA THR A 275 -13.95 8.78 -13.52
C THR A 275 -13.03 7.95 -14.44
N LEU A 276 -11.74 8.25 -14.43
CA LEU A 276 -10.74 7.56 -15.27
C LEU A 276 -10.21 6.28 -14.62
N ILE A 277 -10.45 6.11 -13.32
CA ILE A 277 -10.12 4.91 -12.53
C ILE A 277 -11.35 4.44 -11.77
N ASP A 278 -11.39 3.16 -11.42
CA ASP A 278 -12.48 2.53 -10.66
C ASP A 278 -12.10 2.29 -9.19
N PHE A 279 -10.80 2.19 -8.93
CA PHE A 279 -10.25 2.02 -7.61
C PHE A 279 -9.08 2.97 -7.38
N ILE A 280 -9.11 3.68 -6.25
CA ILE A 280 -7.96 4.43 -5.77
C ILE A 280 -7.16 3.55 -4.82
N ARG A 281 -5.90 3.26 -5.20
CA ARG A 281 -5.03 2.28 -4.53
C ARG A 281 -3.78 2.92 -3.93
N MET A 282 -3.98 3.94 -3.12
CA MET A 282 -2.87 4.66 -2.50
C MET A 282 -2.24 3.89 -1.33
N HIS A 283 -0.98 4.14 -1.09
CA HIS A 283 -0.28 3.70 0.12
C HIS A 283 -0.50 4.74 1.22
N VAL A 284 -1.24 4.36 2.27
CA VAL A 284 -1.68 5.28 3.33
C VAL A 284 -0.51 6.05 3.96
N SER A 285 0.63 5.38 4.18
CA SER A 285 1.81 6.08 4.70
C SER A 285 2.43 7.06 3.71
N GLN A 286 2.46 6.74 2.41
CA GLN A 286 3.05 7.63 1.39
C GLN A 286 2.18 8.85 1.06
N MET A 287 0.91 8.80 1.40
CA MET A 287 0.03 9.97 1.26
C MET A 287 -0.03 10.84 2.53
N GLY A 288 0.58 10.42 3.64
CA GLY A 288 0.66 11.20 4.88
C GLY A 288 -0.25 10.74 6.02
N GLY A 289 -0.86 9.55 5.94
CA GLY A 289 -1.58 8.92 7.05
C GLY A 289 -3.10 8.82 6.89
N ILE A 290 -3.79 8.61 8.00
CA ILE A 290 -5.25 8.43 8.08
C ILE A 290 -6.01 9.71 7.74
N THR A 291 -5.51 10.87 8.17
CA THR A 291 -6.14 12.18 7.92
C THR A 291 -6.37 12.42 6.43
N PRO A 292 -5.39 12.34 5.52
CA PRO A 292 -5.63 12.48 4.09
C PRO A 292 -6.37 11.27 3.50
N ALA A 293 -6.16 10.04 4.00
CA ALA A 293 -6.86 8.86 3.49
C ALA A 293 -8.38 8.98 3.69
N ARG A 294 -8.84 9.50 4.83
CA ARG A 294 -10.24 9.83 5.08
C ARG A 294 -10.80 10.81 4.04
N ALA A 295 -10.06 11.87 3.74
CA ALA A 295 -10.48 12.88 2.76
C ALA A 295 -10.59 12.28 1.33
N VAL A 296 -9.60 11.48 0.92
CA VAL A 296 -9.61 10.76 -0.37
C VAL A 296 -10.78 9.79 -0.46
N THR A 297 -11.04 9.02 0.59
CA THR A 297 -12.17 8.08 0.65
C THR A 297 -13.50 8.77 0.36
N LEU A 298 -13.78 9.89 1.05
CA LEU A 298 -15.02 10.63 0.88
C LEU A 298 -15.12 11.29 -0.49
N PHE A 299 -14.01 11.85 -0.99
CA PHE A 299 -13.95 12.42 -2.33
C PHE A 299 -14.21 11.35 -3.40
N ALA A 300 -13.53 10.21 -3.33
CA ALA A 300 -13.68 9.10 -4.26
C ALA A 300 -15.12 8.54 -4.27
N ASN A 301 -15.75 8.45 -3.08
CA ASN A 301 -17.12 7.99 -2.95
C ASN A 301 -18.12 8.84 -3.74
N MET A 302 -17.90 10.16 -3.83
CA MET A 302 -18.77 11.07 -4.60
C MET A 302 -18.75 10.80 -6.11
N PHE A 303 -17.72 10.16 -6.61
CA PHE A 303 -17.52 9.84 -8.02
C PHE A 303 -17.69 8.34 -8.34
N GLY A 304 -18.11 7.52 -7.35
CA GLY A 304 -18.28 6.09 -7.53
C GLY A 304 -16.97 5.30 -7.58
N VAL A 305 -15.84 5.93 -7.25
CA VAL A 305 -14.53 5.27 -7.19
C VAL A 305 -14.37 4.59 -5.83
N ARG A 306 -13.94 3.33 -5.82
CA ARG A 306 -13.76 2.52 -4.61
C ARG A 306 -12.34 2.63 -4.06
N THR A 307 -12.17 2.36 -2.77
CA THR A 307 -10.83 2.27 -2.15
C THR A 307 -10.27 0.86 -2.21
N ALA A 308 -8.95 0.73 -2.42
CA ALA A 308 -8.21 -0.52 -2.40
C ALA A 308 -6.77 -0.25 -1.94
N TRP A 309 -6.58 0.01 -0.63
CA TRP A 309 -5.29 0.49 -0.13
C TRP A 309 -4.15 -0.48 -0.41
N HIS A 310 -3.02 0.08 -0.85
CA HIS A 310 -1.77 -0.65 -1.03
C HIS A 310 -1.28 -1.19 0.32
N GLY A 311 -1.01 -2.49 0.39
CA GLY A 311 -0.61 -3.20 1.61
C GLY A 311 0.33 -4.37 1.33
N PRO A 312 1.50 -4.13 0.71
CA PRO A 312 2.49 -5.17 0.43
C PRO A 312 3.23 -5.62 1.70
N ALA A 313 4.13 -6.58 1.53
CA ALA A 313 4.89 -7.18 2.62
C ALA A 313 5.78 -6.20 3.40
N ASP A 314 6.13 -5.05 2.83
CA ASP A 314 6.93 -4.02 3.48
C ASP A 314 6.11 -2.92 4.18
N THR A 315 4.80 -2.96 4.08
CA THR A 315 3.91 -2.22 4.97
C THR A 315 3.94 -2.87 6.36
N SER A 316 4.21 -2.07 7.40
CA SER A 316 4.24 -2.64 8.75
C SER A 316 2.85 -3.11 9.21
N PRO A 317 2.77 -4.05 10.17
CA PRO A 317 1.51 -4.45 10.80
C PRO A 317 0.66 -3.29 11.32
N VAL A 318 1.30 -2.21 11.80
CA VAL A 318 0.59 -0.98 12.23
C VAL A 318 -0.08 -0.29 11.03
N GLY A 319 0.59 -0.26 9.87
CA GLY A 319 -0.01 0.26 8.63
C GLY A 319 -1.19 -0.58 8.16
N HIS A 320 -1.09 -1.90 8.23
CA HIS A 320 -2.22 -2.79 7.91
C HIS A 320 -3.40 -2.62 8.88
N ALA A 321 -3.14 -2.39 10.18
CA ALA A 321 -4.20 -2.06 11.12
C ALA A 321 -4.89 -0.72 10.76
N ALA A 322 -4.12 0.31 10.39
CA ALA A 322 -4.66 1.59 9.95
C ALA A 322 -5.52 1.42 8.68
N ASN A 323 -5.04 0.66 7.67
CA ASN A 323 -5.82 0.33 6.48
C ASN A 323 -7.15 -0.34 6.84
N LEU A 324 -7.13 -1.33 7.73
CA LEU A 324 -8.34 -2.04 8.15
C LEU A 324 -9.37 -1.12 8.80
N HIS A 325 -8.94 -0.16 9.63
CA HIS A 325 -9.86 0.82 10.21
C HIS A 325 -10.53 1.70 9.14
N LEU A 326 -9.78 2.10 8.12
CA LEU A 326 -10.32 2.81 6.96
C LEU A 326 -11.29 1.92 6.17
N ASP A 327 -10.94 0.66 5.93
CA ASP A 327 -11.72 -0.28 5.14
C ASP A 327 -13.09 -0.61 5.77
N VAL A 328 -13.13 -0.86 7.08
CA VAL A 328 -14.39 -1.19 7.76
C VAL A 328 -15.32 0.02 7.91
N TRP A 329 -14.75 1.23 7.88
CA TRP A 329 -15.50 2.48 7.89
C TRP A 329 -15.93 2.94 6.49
N ALA A 330 -15.06 2.83 5.47
CA ALA A 330 -15.26 3.45 4.16
C ALA A 330 -16.57 2.99 3.49
N PRO A 331 -17.47 3.90 3.06
CA PRO A 331 -18.70 3.50 2.37
C PRO A 331 -18.45 2.89 0.99
N ASN A 332 -17.35 3.27 0.34
CA ASN A 332 -16.92 2.88 -1.01
C ASN A 332 -15.76 1.90 -1.02
N PHE A 333 -15.63 1.07 0.00
CA PHE A 333 -14.59 0.04 0.04
C PHE A 333 -14.70 -0.94 -1.13
N GLY A 334 -13.57 -1.33 -1.70
CA GLY A 334 -13.44 -2.37 -2.73
C GLY A 334 -12.81 -3.64 -2.17
N VAL A 335 -11.50 -3.66 -2.01
CA VAL A 335 -10.73 -4.79 -1.51
C VAL A 335 -9.45 -4.30 -0.83
N GLN A 336 -8.93 -5.03 0.15
CA GLN A 336 -7.65 -4.73 0.82
C GLN A 336 -6.55 -5.69 0.34
N GLU A 337 -5.38 -5.17 0.02
CA GLU A 337 -4.20 -5.99 -0.19
C GLU A 337 -3.72 -6.57 1.14
N TRP A 338 -3.42 -7.87 1.14
CA TRP A 338 -2.95 -8.56 2.33
C TRP A 338 -1.83 -9.55 2.01
N VAL A 339 -0.84 -9.57 2.89
CA VAL A 339 0.24 -10.55 2.88
C VAL A 339 0.22 -11.36 4.17
N ARG A 340 0.61 -12.63 4.08
CA ARG A 340 0.76 -13.47 5.26
C ARG A 340 2.08 -13.16 5.95
N PHE A 341 2.01 -12.67 7.17
CA PHE A 341 3.19 -12.44 7.98
C PHE A 341 3.73 -13.73 8.61
N PRO A 342 5.04 -13.87 8.80
CA PRO A 342 5.62 -14.98 9.57
C PRO A 342 5.29 -14.85 11.07
N GLU A 343 5.37 -15.98 11.79
CA GLU A 343 4.90 -16.08 13.17
C GLU A 343 5.60 -15.10 14.15
N ASN A 344 6.89 -14.84 13.97
CA ASN A 344 7.63 -13.88 14.80
C ASN A 344 7.06 -12.44 14.71
N VAL A 345 6.44 -12.08 13.58
CA VAL A 345 5.83 -10.75 13.40
C VAL A 345 4.60 -10.59 14.32
N TYR A 346 3.81 -11.64 14.52
CA TYR A 346 2.67 -11.61 15.46
C TYR A 346 3.12 -11.40 16.90
N ALA A 347 4.29 -11.92 17.29
CA ALA A 347 4.85 -11.70 18.62
C ALA A 347 5.36 -10.26 18.78
N ILE A 348 5.99 -9.68 17.74
CA ILE A 348 6.49 -8.31 17.77
C ILE A 348 5.34 -7.29 17.76
N PHE A 349 4.23 -7.60 17.07
CA PHE A 349 3.10 -6.69 16.89
C PHE A 349 1.81 -7.29 17.49
N PRO A 350 1.66 -7.29 18.82
CA PRO A 350 0.45 -7.80 19.47
C PRO A 350 -0.78 -7.01 19.03
N GLY A 351 -1.81 -7.72 18.58
CA GLY A 351 -3.02 -7.12 18.02
C GLY A 351 -3.04 -7.04 16.48
N LEU A 352 -2.02 -7.58 15.80
CA LEU A 352 -2.03 -7.71 14.35
C LEU A 352 -3.33 -8.39 13.87
N PRO A 353 -4.08 -7.78 12.94
CA PRO A 353 -5.31 -8.35 12.42
C PRO A 353 -5.10 -9.72 11.76
N GLU A 354 -6.13 -10.56 11.80
CA GLU A 354 -6.08 -11.92 11.26
C GLU A 354 -7.07 -12.10 10.11
N VAL A 355 -6.63 -12.81 9.08
CA VAL A 355 -7.49 -13.22 7.96
C VAL A 355 -8.16 -14.55 8.27
N ARG A 356 -9.48 -14.60 8.10
CA ARG A 356 -10.29 -15.82 8.19
C ARG A 356 -11.20 -15.91 6.97
N ASN A 357 -11.07 -16.96 6.19
CA ASN A 357 -11.88 -17.19 4.99
C ASN A 357 -11.88 -16.00 4.01
N GLY A 358 -10.72 -15.39 3.76
CA GLY A 358 -10.58 -14.25 2.84
C GLY A 358 -11.07 -12.91 3.39
N TYR A 359 -11.37 -12.82 4.69
CA TYR A 359 -11.78 -11.58 5.37
C TYR A 359 -10.81 -11.22 6.49
N LEU A 360 -10.46 -9.95 6.56
CA LEU A 360 -9.67 -9.34 7.63
C LEU A 360 -10.61 -8.69 8.67
N TYR A 361 -10.44 -9.06 9.94
CA TYR A 361 -11.33 -8.63 11.03
C TYR A 361 -10.64 -7.63 11.96
N PRO A 362 -11.29 -6.50 12.31
CA PRO A 362 -10.80 -5.64 13.38
C PRO A 362 -10.97 -6.34 14.73
N ASN A 363 -10.09 -6.00 15.67
CA ASN A 363 -10.16 -6.56 17.03
C ASN A 363 -10.95 -5.72 18.03
N ASP A 364 -11.56 -4.64 17.59
CA ASP A 364 -12.42 -3.72 18.37
C ASP A 364 -11.79 -3.09 19.62
N LYS A 365 -10.46 -3.19 19.79
CA LYS A 365 -9.73 -2.52 20.86
C LYS A 365 -9.62 -1.02 20.62
N PRO A 366 -9.49 -0.19 21.69
CA PRO A 366 -9.28 1.24 21.54
C PRO A 366 -8.05 1.60 20.70
N GLY A 367 -8.15 2.69 19.92
CA GLY A 367 -7.12 3.12 18.99
C GLY A 367 -7.07 2.27 17.73
N LEU A 368 -5.87 1.97 17.26
CA LEU A 368 -5.63 1.05 16.14
C LEU A 368 -5.71 -0.43 16.56
N GLY A 369 -5.83 -0.71 17.85
CA GLY A 369 -5.95 -2.07 18.37
C GLY A 369 -4.67 -2.92 18.25
N ILE A 370 -3.55 -2.31 17.90
CA ILE A 370 -2.25 -2.94 17.72
C ILE A 370 -1.19 -2.20 18.55
N ASP A 371 -0.12 -2.89 18.90
CA ASP A 371 1.03 -2.32 19.58
C ASP A 371 2.34 -2.92 19.04
N ILE A 372 3.47 -2.54 19.61
CA ILE A 372 4.80 -3.07 19.31
C ILE A 372 5.51 -3.49 20.59
N ASP A 373 6.04 -4.72 20.63
CA ASP A 373 7.02 -5.13 21.62
C ASP A 373 8.41 -4.61 21.20
N GLU A 374 8.83 -3.52 21.80
CA GLU A 374 10.09 -2.84 21.48
C GLU A 374 11.32 -3.72 21.76
N LYS A 375 11.25 -4.62 22.76
CA LYS A 375 12.35 -5.52 23.10
C LYS A 375 12.52 -6.59 22.03
N LEU A 376 11.44 -7.22 21.62
CA LEU A 376 11.46 -8.19 20.53
C LEU A 376 11.81 -7.51 19.19
N ALA A 377 11.29 -6.32 18.93
CA ALA A 377 11.64 -5.55 17.71
C ALA A 377 13.14 -5.28 17.61
N ALA A 378 13.81 -4.98 18.74
CA ALA A 378 15.24 -4.72 18.79
C ALA A 378 16.12 -5.96 18.48
N GLU A 379 15.55 -7.17 18.58
CA GLU A 379 16.25 -8.41 18.18
C GLU A 379 16.38 -8.56 16.67
N PHE A 380 15.63 -7.75 15.89
CA PHE A 380 15.61 -7.76 14.44
C PHE A 380 16.03 -6.40 13.86
N PRO A 381 17.28 -5.95 14.07
CA PRO A 381 17.73 -4.65 13.57
C PRO A 381 17.69 -4.60 12.04
N CYS A 382 17.34 -3.43 11.49
CA CYS A 382 17.40 -3.21 10.06
C CYS A 382 18.83 -3.35 9.54
N ARG A 383 19.01 -4.06 8.43
CA ARG A 383 20.31 -4.16 7.75
C ARG A 383 20.67 -2.81 7.15
N GLU A 384 21.93 -2.42 7.31
CA GLU A 384 22.46 -1.15 6.75
C GLU A 384 22.58 -1.20 5.22
N GLU A 385 22.73 -2.39 4.64
CA GLU A 385 22.81 -2.57 3.19
C GLU A 385 21.57 -1.99 2.50
N ILE A 386 21.80 -1.14 1.51
CA ILE A 386 20.70 -0.56 0.72
C ILE A 386 20.00 -1.70 -0.04
N SER A 387 18.70 -1.83 0.19
CA SER A 387 17.87 -2.66 -0.67
C SER A 387 17.81 -2.00 -2.04
N ILE A 388 18.45 -2.62 -3.01
CA ILE A 388 18.36 -2.19 -4.39
C ILE A 388 17.18 -2.93 -5.01
N TRP A 389 16.13 -2.18 -5.33
CA TRP A 389 15.11 -2.71 -6.22
C TRP A 389 15.77 -2.98 -7.57
N PRO A 390 15.65 -4.19 -8.13
CA PRO A 390 16.37 -4.50 -9.35
C PRO A 390 15.92 -3.58 -10.49
N GLN A 391 16.87 -2.79 -11.01
CA GLN A 391 16.65 -1.91 -12.15
C GLN A 391 16.67 -2.72 -13.45
N PRO A 392 15.52 -3.04 -14.08
CA PRO A 392 15.52 -3.76 -15.34
C PRO A 392 15.95 -2.86 -16.50
N ARG A 393 16.38 -3.52 -17.58
CA ARG A 393 16.79 -2.87 -18.82
C ARG A 393 16.06 -3.48 -20.00
N LEU A 394 15.83 -2.69 -21.04
CA LEU A 394 15.44 -3.23 -22.34
C LEU A 394 16.63 -3.93 -23.00
N ALA A 395 16.36 -4.68 -24.08
CA ALA A 395 17.39 -5.43 -24.80
C ALA A 395 18.61 -4.59 -25.23
N ASP A 396 18.37 -3.33 -25.58
CA ASP A 396 19.43 -2.35 -25.98
C ASP A 396 20.20 -1.77 -24.79
N GLY A 397 19.90 -2.16 -23.56
CA GLY A 397 20.53 -1.68 -22.34
C GLY A 397 19.87 -0.44 -21.71
N THR A 398 18.81 0.11 -22.29
CA THR A 398 18.07 1.26 -21.74
C THR A 398 17.44 0.90 -20.39
N PRO A 399 17.70 1.63 -19.29
CA PRO A 399 16.99 1.42 -18.03
C PRO A 399 15.49 1.66 -18.18
N VAL A 400 14.68 0.82 -17.54
CA VAL A 400 13.23 0.98 -17.47
C VAL A 400 12.75 1.00 -16.03
N ARG A 401 11.50 1.40 -15.81
CA ARG A 401 10.86 1.34 -14.49
C ARG A 401 10.86 -0.08 -13.94
N PRO A 402 11.09 -0.27 -12.64
CA PRO A 402 11.21 -1.58 -11.99
C PRO A 402 9.91 -2.37 -11.90
#